data_9046abbd184a307c7a61bc197d611cf6
#
_entry.id   9046abbd184a307c7a61bc197d611cf6
#
_cell.length_a   1.000
_cell.length_b   1.000
_cell.length_c   1.000
_cell.angle_alpha   90.00
_cell.angle_beta   90.00
_cell.angle_gamma   90.00
#
_symmetry.space_group_name_H-M   'P 1'
#
loop_
_entity.id
_entity.type
_entity.pdbx_description
1 polymer ?
#
loop_
_entity_poly.entity_id
_entity_poly.type
_entity_poly.pdbx_seq_one_letter_code
_entity_poly.pdbx_strand_id
1 'polypeptide(L)'
;QYTGKVQGRLITPEEFGNIIIRSDNNSGSFVRVKDVARVETGARTNNISTKHNNQNSVGFSVQLTSHANAIATLSQVKEILEEAKADFPPDLEYEAVVDNTTYISESIQEVVKTFVEALLLVMLIVYIFLQSWRATLIPMLAVPVSLIGTFAAFIVLDFTINTLTLFGMVLAIGLVVDDAIVVIENVERHMAEDGLDPKEATGRAMDEVQGPVVAIAFTLASVFVPVAGLGGMTGVLYRQFALTIAISMALSAFVALTLTPALCATLLKPHTPNENKDSTI
;
A
#
# COMPACT_ATOMS: atom_id res chain seq x y z
N GLN A 1 -52.56 -2.61 4.05
CA GLN A 1 -52.00 -1.24 4.05
C GLN A 1 -51.72 -0.84 2.61
N TYR A 2 -52.46 0.15 2.10
CA TYR A 2 -52.21 0.71 0.78
C TYR A 2 -51.17 1.83 0.95
N THR A 3 -50.00 1.68 0.35
CA THR A 3 -48.96 2.72 0.33
C THR A 3 -49.19 3.63 -0.87
N GLY A 4 -49.75 4.78 -0.65
CA GLY A 4 -49.93 5.81 -1.69
C GLY A 4 -48.59 6.52 -1.95
N LYS A 5 -48.05 6.46 -3.16
CA LYS A 5 -46.87 7.22 -3.57
C LYS A 5 -47.36 8.60 -4.07
N VAL A 6 -47.12 9.65 -3.29
CA VAL A 6 -47.47 11.02 -3.69
C VAL A 6 -46.23 11.66 -4.31
N GLN A 7 -46.36 12.25 -5.48
CA GLN A 7 -45.30 13.01 -6.12
C GLN A 7 -45.08 14.31 -5.34
N GLY A 8 -43.98 14.38 -4.57
CA GLY A 8 -43.71 15.55 -3.70
C GLY A 8 -43.05 16.73 -4.40
N ARG A 9 -42.66 16.60 -5.68
CA ARG A 9 -41.95 17.66 -6.43
C ARG A 9 -42.32 17.60 -7.90
N LEU A 10 -42.57 18.77 -8.52
CA LEU A 10 -42.72 18.88 -9.95
C LEU A 10 -41.37 18.61 -10.65
N ILE A 11 -41.42 17.91 -11.79
CA ILE A 11 -40.23 17.46 -12.51
C ILE A 11 -40.17 18.04 -13.93
N THR A 12 -41.32 18.10 -14.62
CA THR A 12 -41.36 18.52 -16.04
C THR A 12 -41.66 20.02 -16.21
N PRO A 13 -41.18 20.68 -17.28
CA PRO A 13 -41.53 22.06 -17.61
C PRO A 13 -43.04 22.29 -17.70
N GLU A 14 -43.79 21.28 -18.18
CA GLU A 14 -45.26 21.35 -18.32
C GLU A 14 -45.93 21.37 -16.96
N GLU A 15 -45.47 20.59 -15.99
CA GLU A 15 -45.99 20.63 -14.63
C GLU A 15 -45.75 22.00 -13.99
N PHE A 16 -44.57 22.57 -14.15
CA PHE A 16 -44.25 23.92 -13.69
C PHE A 16 -45.07 24.99 -14.43
N GLY A 17 -45.25 24.85 -15.72
CA GLY A 17 -46.08 25.73 -16.53
C GLY A 17 -47.56 25.75 -16.12
N ASN A 18 -48.05 24.68 -15.55
CA ASN A 18 -49.46 24.57 -15.11
C ASN A 18 -49.69 25.10 -13.67
N ILE A 19 -48.69 25.58 -12.95
CA ILE A 19 -48.86 26.25 -11.65
C ILE A 19 -49.75 27.46 -11.83
N ILE A 20 -50.81 27.55 -11.02
CA ILE A 20 -51.75 28.69 -11.02
C ILE A 20 -51.11 29.84 -10.22
N ILE A 21 -50.96 31.00 -10.89
CA ILE A 21 -50.38 32.21 -10.28
C ILE A 21 -51.52 33.08 -9.71
N ARG A 22 -52.68 33.14 -10.45
CA ARG A 22 -53.81 33.95 -10.07
C ARG A 22 -55.09 33.25 -10.43
N SER A 23 -56.09 33.32 -9.55
CA SER A 23 -57.47 32.89 -9.83
C SER A 23 -58.39 34.09 -9.67
N ASP A 24 -59.37 34.25 -10.56
CA ASP A 24 -60.44 35.22 -10.44
C ASP A 24 -61.70 34.53 -9.94
N ASN A 25 -62.11 34.85 -8.74
CA ASN A 25 -63.25 34.21 -8.07
C ASN A 25 -64.60 34.57 -8.75
N ASN A 26 -64.64 35.63 -9.54
CA ASN A 26 -65.89 36.08 -10.20
C ASN A 26 -66.11 35.46 -11.59
N SER A 27 -65.01 35.21 -12.30
CA SER A 27 -65.07 34.65 -13.68
C SER A 27 -64.68 33.18 -13.76
N GLY A 28 -64.14 32.61 -12.68
CA GLY A 28 -63.63 31.23 -12.68
C GLY A 28 -62.40 31.02 -13.56
N SER A 29 -61.74 32.07 -14.04
CA SER A 29 -60.57 31.99 -14.91
C SER A 29 -59.28 31.91 -14.08
N PHE A 30 -58.27 31.16 -14.60
CA PHE A 30 -56.99 30.98 -13.98
C PHE A 30 -55.87 31.48 -14.90
N VAL A 31 -54.91 32.21 -14.33
CA VAL A 31 -53.66 32.54 -15.01
C VAL A 31 -52.58 31.57 -14.51
N ARG A 32 -51.95 30.88 -15.43
CA ARG A 32 -50.91 29.89 -15.16
C ARG A 32 -49.53 30.49 -15.51
N VAL A 33 -48.45 29.86 -15.01
CA VAL A 33 -47.07 30.29 -15.31
C VAL A 33 -46.83 30.32 -16.80
N LYS A 34 -47.32 29.31 -17.57
CA LYS A 34 -47.15 29.24 -19.03
C LYS A 34 -47.82 30.37 -19.81
N ASP A 35 -48.81 31.06 -19.19
CA ASP A 35 -49.55 32.15 -19.86
C ASP A 35 -48.77 33.48 -19.80
N VAL A 36 -47.80 33.58 -18.86
CA VAL A 36 -47.00 34.80 -18.60
C VAL A 36 -45.49 34.61 -18.72
N ALA A 37 -45.02 33.35 -18.76
CA ALA A 37 -43.60 33.02 -18.82
C ALA A 37 -43.35 31.76 -19.64
N ARG A 38 -42.15 31.67 -20.25
CA ARG A 38 -41.68 30.47 -20.88
C ARG A 38 -40.98 29.60 -19.82
N VAL A 39 -41.41 28.34 -19.72
CA VAL A 39 -40.81 27.35 -18.81
C VAL A 39 -40.00 26.38 -19.64
N GLU A 40 -38.71 26.29 -19.35
CA GLU A 40 -37.80 25.39 -20.03
C GLU A 40 -36.83 24.76 -19.04
N THR A 41 -36.31 23.56 -19.36
CA THR A 41 -35.26 22.92 -18.60
C THR A 41 -33.95 23.60 -18.92
N GLY A 42 -33.22 24.02 -17.91
CA GLY A 42 -31.93 24.67 -18.05
C GLY A 42 -30.90 24.16 -17.04
N ALA A 43 -29.66 24.50 -17.26
CA ALA A 43 -28.59 24.18 -16.30
C ALA A 43 -28.81 24.95 -15.00
N ARG A 44 -28.51 24.33 -13.86
CA ARG A 44 -28.62 24.93 -12.52
C ARG A 44 -27.72 26.16 -12.36
N THR A 45 -26.56 26.14 -12.99
CA THR A 45 -25.63 27.27 -13.04
C THR A 45 -24.98 27.31 -14.43
N ASN A 46 -24.93 28.49 -15.03
CA ASN A 46 -24.26 28.73 -16.32
C ASN A 46 -22.87 29.37 -16.14
N ASN A 47 -22.38 29.43 -14.90
CA ASN A 47 -21.12 30.13 -14.58
C ASN A 47 -19.88 29.28 -14.78
N ILE A 48 -20.03 27.98 -15.07
CA ILE A 48 -18.93 27.07 -15.28
C ILE A 48 -18.97 26.60 -16.72
N SER A 49 -17.92 26.90 -17.46
CA SER A 49 -17.66 26.40 -18.81
C SER A 49 -16.39 25.57 -18.76
N THR A 50 -16.45 24.33 -19.16
CA THR A 50 -15.29 23.44 -19.23
C THR A 50 -14.87 23.27 -20.67
N LYS A 51 -13.56 23.36 -20.91
CA LYS A 51 -12.97 23.10 -22.23
C LYS A 51 -11.77 22.16 -22.06
N HIS A 52 -11.67 21.22 -22.97
CA HIS A 52 -10.51 20.36 -23.11
C HIS A 52 -9.93 20.54 -24.52
N ASN A 53 -8.65 20.83 -24.66
CA ASN A 53 -7.98 21.14 -25.94
C ASN A 53 -8.74 22.17 -26.79
N ASN A 54 -9.29 23.20 -26.16
CA ASN A 54 -10.10 24.28 -26.74
C ASN A 54 -11.47 23.85 -27.31
N GLN A 55 -11.88 22.60 -27.10
CA GLN A 55 -13.22 22.09 -27.43
C GLN A 55 -14.13 22.15 -26.18
N ASN A 56 -15.42 22.34 -26.39
CA ASN A 56 -16.37 22.33 -25.30
C ASN A 56 -16.44 20.93 -24.70
N SER A 57 -16.34 20.84 -23.40
CA SER A 57 -16.35 19.57 -22.69
C SER A 57 -17.23 19.63 -21.44
N VAL A 58 -17.61 18.45 -20.95
CA VAL A 58 -18.23 18.27 -19.63
C VAL A 58 -17.33 17.33 -18.84
N GLY A 59 -16.89 17.78 -17.66
CA GLY A 59 -16.07 16.96 -16.78
C GLY A 59 -16.90 16.33 -15.67
N PHE A 60 -16.61 15.09 -15.35
CA PHE A 60 -17.06 14.45 -14.12
C PHE A 60 -15.85 13.84 -13.39
N SER A 61 -15.94 13.71 -12.09
CA SER A 61 -14.89 13.09 -11.28
C SER A 61 -15.45 11.89 -10.54
N VAL A 62 -14.68 10.81 -10.53
CA VAL A 62 -14.95 9.63 -9.72
C VAL A 62 -14.09 9.74 -8.46
N GLN A 63 -14.73 9.75 -7.30
CA GLN A 63 -14.05 9.82 -6.01
C GLN A 63 -14.14 8.46 -5.32
N LEU A 64 -13.00 8.04 -4.77
CA LEU A 64 -12.93 6.78 -4.03
C LEU A 64 -13.53 6.95 -2.63
N THR A 65 -14.24 5.94 -2.17
CA THR A 65 -14.57 5.79 -0.76
C THR A 65 -13.34 5.33 0.03
N SER A 66 -13.33 5.54 1.34
CA SER A 66 -12.15 5.29 2.20
C SER A 66 -11.59 3.87 2.13
N HIS A 67 -12.39 2.87 1.75
CA HIS A 67 -11.99 1.46 1.69
C HIS A 67 -11.94 0.90 0.25
N ALA A 68 -12.13 1.74 -0.76
CA ALA A 68 -12.12 1.30 -2.15
C ALA A 68 -10.69 1.14 -2.68
N ASN A 69 -10.47 0.11 -3.49
CA ASN A 69 -9.22 -0.07 -4.21
C ASN A 69 -9.21 0.81 -5.48
N ALA A 70 -8.27 1.74 -5.57
CA ALA A 70 -8.18 2.71 -6.66
C ALA A 70 -8.03 2.04 -8.04
N ILE A 71 -7.14 1.06 -8.15
CA ILE A 71 -6.85 0.38 -9.42
C ILE A 71 -8.06 -0.43 -9.88
N ALA A 72 -8.67 -1.21 -8.98
CA ALA A 72 -9.85 -2.01 -9.30
C ALA A 72 -11.06 -1.12 -9.67
N THR A 73 -11.27 -0.03 -8.92
CA THR A 73 -12.37 0.90 -9.19
C THR A 73 -12.21 1.58 -10.55
N LEU A 74 -11.00 2.05 -10.89
CA LEU A 74 -10.79 2.70 -12.18
C LEU A 74 -10.92 1.70 -13.34
N SER A 75 -10.47 0.46 -13.17
CA SER A 75 -10.67 -0.59 -14.16
C SER A 75 -12.16 -0.80 -14.46
N GLN A 76 -12.99 -0.87 -13.43
CA GLN A 76 -14.45 -0.98 -13.58
C GLN A 76 -15.07 0.27 -14.24
N VAL A 77 -14.58 1.47 -13.86
CA VAL A 77 -15.06 2.73 -14.49
C VAL A 77 -14.73 2.76 -15.98
N LYS A 78 -13.51 2.34 -16.36
CA LYS A 78 -13.10 2.27 -17.76
C LYS A 78 -13.97 1.26 -18.55
N GLU A 79 -14.26 0.11 -17.95
CA GLU A 79 -15.14 -0.90 -18.56
C GLU A 79 -16.56 -0.34 -18.80
N ILE A 80 -17.15 0.29 -17.78
CA ILE A 80 -18.49 0.94 -17.91
C ILE A 80 -18.47 2.05 -18.98
N LEU A 81 -17.40 2.82 -19.07
CA LEU A 81 -17.28 3.88 -20.08
C LEU A 81 -17.13 3.33 -21.50
N GLU A 82 -16.40 2.24 -21.67
CA GLU A 82 -16.31 1.56 -22.98
C GLU A 82 -17.66 0.95 -23.40
N GLU A 83 -18.42 0.38 -22.46
CA GLU A 83 -19.78 -0.09 -22.75
C GLU A 83 -20.70 1.08 -23.12
N ALA A 84 -20.67 2.18 -22.36
CA ALA A 84 -21.49 3.35 -22.61
C ALA A 84 -21.12 4.07 -23.91
N LYS A 85 -19.89 3.92 -24.40
CA LYS A 85 -19.42 4.52 -25.66
C LYS A 85 -20.25 4.04 -26.88
N ALA A 86 -20.80 2.85 -26.81
CA ALA A 86 -21.68 2.32 -27.87
C ALA A 86 -22.96 3.16 -28.04
N ASP A 87 -23.40 3.85 -26.99
CA ASP A 87 -24.60 4.68 -26.96
C ASP A 87 -24.28 6.19 -27.14
N PHE A 88 -23.03 6.56 -27.34
CA PHE A 88 -22.64 7.95 -27.50
C PHE A 88 -23.05 8.50 -28.89
N PRO A 89 -23.46 9.77 -28.94
CA PRO A 89 -23.59 10.47 -30.22
C PRO A 89 -22.25 10.46 -30.99
N PRO A 90 -22.28 10.54 -32.34
CA PRO A 90 -21.06 10.47 -33.16
C PRO A 90 -20.01 11.53 -32.85
N ASP A 91 -20.41 12.65 -32.25
CA ASP A 91 -19.55 13.80 -31.94
C ASP A 91 -19.07 13.80 -30.47
N LEU A 92 -19.36 12.75 -29.69
CA LEU A 92 -19.00 12.65 -28.29
C LEU A 92 -17.89 11.61 -28.10
N GLU A 93 -16.75 12.07 -27.58
CA GLU A 93 -15.66 11.22 -27.15
C GLU A 93 -15.38 11.46 -25.67
N TYR A 94 -14.82 10.48 -24.97
CA TYR A 94 -14.35 10.66 -23.60
C TYR A 94 -12.85 10.48 -23.50
N GLU A 95 -12.25 11.21 -22.58
CA GLU A 95 -10.83 11.11 -22.25
C GLU A 95 -10.63 11.18 -20.73
N ALA A 96 -9.83 10.27 -20.19
CA ALA A 96 -9.42 10.32 -18.78
C ALA A 96 -8.27 11.31 -18.61
N VAL A 97 -8.59 12.57 -18.34
CA VAL A 97 -7.60 13.66 -18.22
C VAL A 97 -6.68 13.48 -17.01
N VAL A 98 -7.20 12.96 -15.92
CA VAL A 98 -6.44 12.70 -14.69
C VAL A 98 -6.64 11.25 -14.27
N ASP A 99 -5.60 10.45 -14.44
CA ASP A 99 -5.55 9.05 -14.02
C ASP A 99 -4.41 8.85 -13.01
N ASN A 100 -4.76 8.92 -11.74
CA ASN A 100 -3.78 8.71 -10.66
C ASN A 100 -3.33 7.25 -10.52
N THR A 101 -4.06 6.29 -11.12
CA THR A 101 -3.73 4.87 -10.96
C THR A 101 -2.52 4.46 -11.79
N THR A 102 -2.21 5.16 -12.88
CA THR A 102 -0.98 4.96 -13.64
C THR A 102 0.23 5.22 -12.74
N TYR A 103 0.24 6.36 -12.04
CA TYR A 103 1.31 6.69 -11.08
C TYR A 103 1.40 5.66 -9.94
N ILE A 104 0.27 5.22 -9.39
CA ILE A 104 0.24 4.20 -8.33
C ILE A 104 0.82 2.89 -8.84
N SER A 105 0.42 2.45 -10.03
CA SER A 105 0.90 1.19 -10.63
C SER A 105 2.39 1.24 -10.94
N GLU A 106 2.89 2.33 -11.52
CA GLU A 106 4.32 2.54 -11.78
C GLU A 106 5.12 2.58 -10.48
N SER A 107 4.61 3.27 -9.45
CA SER A 107 5.26 3.32 -8.13
C SER A 107 5.35 1.93 -7.49
N ILE A 108 4.30 1.11 -7.58
CA ILE A 108 4.33 -0.27 -7.06
C ILE A 108 5.36 -1.11 -7.82
N GLN A 109 5.40 -1.01 -9.15
CA GLN A 109 6.38 -1.75 -9.95
C GLN A 109 7.82 -1.33 -9.63
N GLU A 110 8.08 -0.03 -9.47
CA GLU A 110 9.39 0.48 -9.11
C GLU A 110 9.83 0.01 -7.72
N VAL A 111 8.91 -0.02 -6.76
CA VAL A 111 9.21 -0.56 -5.43
C VAL A 111 9.50 -2.06 -5.48
N VAL A 112 8.71 -2.85 -6.21
CA VAL A 112 8.99 -4.28 -6.38
C VAL A 112 10.34 -4.51 -7.03
N LYS A 113 10.69 -3.70 -8.05
CA LYS A 113 12.00 -3.75 -8.69
C LYS A 113 13.12 -3.40 -7.69
N THR A 114 13.00 -2.29 -6.98
CA THR A 114 13.96 -1.87 -5.95
C THR A 114 14.11 -2.92 -4.84
N PHE A 115 13.00 -3.55 -4.44
CA PHE A 115 13.01 -4.65 -3.50
C PHE A 115 13.87 -5.83 -3.99
N VAL A 116 13.66 -6.26 -5.23
CA VAL A 116 14.45 -7.37 -5.82
C VAL A 116 15.92 -6.98 -5.95
N GLU A 117 16.22 -5.75 -6.40
CA GLU A 117 17.57 -5.24 -6.52
C GLU A 117 18.28 -5.18 -5.15
N ALA A 118 17.59 -4.66 -4.12
CA ALA A 118 18.10 -4.61 -2.75
C ALA A 118 18.38 -6.02 -2.20
N LEU A 119 17.45 -6.95 -2.40
CA LEU A 119 17.63 -8.33 -1.96
C LEU A 119 18.82 -9.01 -2.66
N LEU A 120 18.98 -8.82 -3.96
CA LEU A 120 20.14 -9.36 -4.71
C LEU A 120 21.46 -8.74 -4.26
N LEU A 121 21.47 -7.41 -4.02
CA LEU A 121 22.67 -6.72 -3.55
C LEU A 121 23.07 -7.23 -2.16
N VAL A 122 22.12 -7.34 -1.25
CA VAL A 122 22.35 -7.87 0.10
C VAL A 122 22.85 -9.31 0.03
N MET A 123 22.24 -10.17 -0.78
CA MET A 123 22.73 -11.55 -0.98
C MET A 123 24.17 -11.60 -1.49
N LEU A 124 24.51 -10.72 -2.44
CA LEU A 124 25.86 -10.64 -2.97
C LEU A 124 26.86 -10.25 -1.87
N ILE A 125 26.52 -9.22 -1.07
CA ILE A 125 27.36 -8.75 0.02
C ILE A 125 27.55 -9.85 1.08
N VAL A 126 26.44 -10.45 1.53
CA VAL A 126 26.49 -11.54 2.52
C VAL A 126 27.30 -12.73 2.00
N TYR A 127 27.13 -13.08 0.71
CA TYR A 127 27.91 -14.15 0.10
C TYR A 127 29.41 -13.85 0.06
N ILE A 128 29.80 -12.61 -0.23
CA ILE A 128 31.21 -12.17 -0.23
C ILE A 128 31.82 -12.29 1.17
N PHE A 129 31.08 -11.89 2.22
CA PHE A 129 31.55 -11.92 3.58
C PHE A 129 31.60 -13.33 4.18
N LEU A 130 30.50 -14.08 4.04
CA LEU A 130 30.38 -15.43 4.63
C LEU A 130 31.07 -16.52 3.80
N GLN A 131 31.34 -16.27 2.51
CA GLN A 131 31.93 -17.23 1.56
C GLN A 131 31.25 -18.61 1.55
N SER A 132 30.01 -18.67 2.02
CA SER A 132 29.21 -19.87 2.19
C SER A 132 27.82 -19.69 1.61
N TRP A 133 27.49 -20.37 0.52
CA TRP A 133 26.17 -20.30 -0.09
C TRP A 133 25.04 -20.75 0.85
N ARG A 134 25.35 -21.66 1.79
CA ARG A 134 24.38 -22.15 2.78
C ARG A 134 24.07 -21.10 3.83
N ALA A 135 25.10 -20.42 4.34
CA ALA A 135 24.94 -19.31 5.26
C ALA A 135 24.16 -18.16 4.59
N THR A 136 24.43 -17.86 3.31
CA THR A 136 23.73 -16.83 2.55
C THR A 136 22.24 -17.17 2.32
N LEU A 137 21.91 -18.46 2.21
CA LEU A 137 20.50 -18.88 2.03
C LEU A 137 19.62 -18.55 3.24
N ILE A 138 20.20 -18.48 4.43
CA ILE A 138 19.44 -18.23 5.67
C ILE A 138 18.83 -16.82 5.68
N PRO A 139 19.57 -15.71 5.51
CA PRO A 139 18.96 -14.40 5.42
C PRO A 139 18.07 -14.25 4.18
N MET A 140 18.40 -14.95 3.08
CA MET A 140 17.55 -14.99 1.88
C MET A 140 16.14 -15.54 2.15
N LEU A 141 16.00 -16.45 3.10
CA LEU A 141 14.71 -16.97 3.54
C LEU A 141 14.08 -16.12 4.65
N ALA A 142 14.88 -15.60 5.57
CA ALA A 142 14.42 -14.79 6.70
C ALA A 142 13.75 -13.49 6.27
N VAL A 143 14.34 -12.78 5.29
CA VAL A 143 13.83 -11.48 4.81
C VAL A 143 12.43 -11.59 4.21
N PRO A 144 12.15 -12.45 3.21
CA PRO A 144 10.79 -12.59 2.69
C PRO A 144 9.77 -12.97 3.76
N VAL A 145 10.13 -13.82 4.72
CA VAL A 145 9.22 -14.21 5.82
C VAL A 145 8.86 -13.01 6.68
N SER A 146 9.83 -12.18 7.07
CA SER A 146 9.60 -10.95 7.85
C SER A 146 8.71 -9.96 7.09
N LEU A 147 8.93 -9.82 5.78
CA LEU A 147 8.16 -8.90 4.95
C LEU A 147 6.73 -9.37 4.70
N ILE A 148 6.53 -10.66 4.44
CA ILE A 148 5.19 -11.25 4.34
C ILE A 148 4.46 -11.08 5.67
N GLY A 149 5.14 -11.26 6.80
CA GLY A 149 4.60 -10.98 8.13
C GLY A 149 4.19 -9.51 8.29
N THR A 150 4.97 -8.57 7.76
CA THR A 150 4.64 -7.13 7.79
C THR A 150 3.39 -6.84 6.95
N PHE A 151 3.25 -7.43 5.77
CA PHE A 151 2.01 -7.31 4.99
C PHE A 151 0.80 -7.91 5.69
N ALA A 152 0.97 -9.03 6.39
CA ALA A 152 -0.11 -9.61 7.20
C ALA A 152 -0.54 -8.67 8.34
N ALA A 153 0.41 -7.96 8.98
CA ALA A 153 0.11 -6.94 9.97
C ALA A 153 -0.64 -5.73 9.37
N PHE A 154 -0.39 -5.36 8.11
CA PHE A 154 -1.15 -4.31 7.42
C PHE A 154 -2.65 -4.64 7.36
N ILE A 155 -2.99 -5.90 7.07
CA ILE A 155 -4.39 -6.34 7.04
C ILE A 155 -5.05 -6.17 8.42
N VAL A 156 -4.34 -6.53 9.50
CA VAL A 156 -4.87 -6.42 10.87
C VAL A 156 -5.03 -4.97 11.32
N LEU A 157 -4.14 -4.07 10.86
CA LEU A 157 -4.12 -2.66 11.23
C LEU A 157 -4.92 -1.78 10.27
N ASP A 158 -5.55 -2.36 9.25
CA ASP A 158 -6.27 -1.64 8.19
C ASP A 158 -5.37 -0.60 7.48
N PHE A 159 -4.10 -0.98 7.24
CA PHE A 159 -3.16 -0.15 6.50
C PHE A 159 -3.29 -0.39 5.01
N THR A 160 -3.20 0.70 4.25
CA THR A 160 -3.18 0.63 2.80
C THR A 160 -1.75 0.52 2.27
N ILE A 161 -1.57 -0.23 1.20
CA ILE A 161 -0.33 -0.22 0.44
C ILE A 161 -0.27 1.10 -0.32
N ASN A 162 0.67 1.95 0.04
CA ASN A 162 0.91 3.25 -0.57
C ASN A 162 2.42 3.52 -0.65
N THR A 163 2.81 4.58 -1.34
CA THR A 163 4.21 4.92 -1.56
C THR A 163 5.01 5.02 -0.26
N LEU A 164 4.41 5.58 0.82
CA LEU A 164 5.10 5.73 2.10
C LEU A 164 5.29 4.39 2.83
N THR A 165 4.27 3.51 2.82
CA THR A 165 4.42 2.17 3.41
C THR A 165 5.42 1.33 2.63
N LEU A 166 5.46 1.48 1.30
CA LEU A 166 6.43 0.80 0.45
C LEU A 166 7.86 1.32 0.68
N PHE A 167 8.06 2.63 0.83
CA PHE A 167 9.37 3.18 1.24
C PHE A 167 9.79 2.69 2.63
N GLY A 168 8.85 2.63 3.58
CA GLY A 168 9.09 2.04 4.89
C GLY A 168 9.57 0.59 4.80
N MET A 169 8.96 -0.20 3.92
CA MET A 169 9.36 -1.59 3.68
C MET A 169 10.74 -1.71 3.02
N VAL A 170 11.05 -0.88 2.01
CA VAL A 170 12.38 -0.87 1.39
C VAL A 170 13.47 -0.54 2.41
N LEU A 171 13.22 0.46 3.27
CA LEU A 171 14.14 0.79 4.36
C LEU A 171 14.27 -0.37 5.37
N ALA A 172 13.14 -1.02 5.70
CA ALA A 172 13.13 -2.14 6.62
C ALA A 172 13.95 -3.35 6.11
N ILE A 173 14.06 -3.57 4.77
CA ILE A 173 14.86 -4.67 4.21
C ILE A 173 16.30 -4.61 4.73
N GLY A 174 16.94 -3.44 4.64
CA GLY A 174 18.31 -3.26 5.12
C GLY A 174 18.44 -3.58 6.61
N LEU A 175 17.49 -3.11 7.43
CA LEU A 175 17.48 -3.33 8.87
C LEU A 175 17.18 -4.78 9.25
N VAL A 176 16.26 -5.45 8.53
CA VAL A 176 15.86 -6.84 8.77
C VAL A 176 16.99 -7.83 8.50
N VAL A 177 17.82 -7.54 7.50
CA VAL A 177 18.96 -8.41 7.14
C VAL A 177 20.00 -8.43 8.25
N ASP A 178 20.25 -7.30 8.89
CA ASP A 178 21.28 -7.17 9.93
C ASP A 178 21.04 -8.11 11.12
N ASP A 179 19.80 -8.27 11.56
CA ASP A 179 19.45 -9.18 12.67
C ASP A 179 19.81 -10.64 12.34
N ALA A 180 19.53 -11.07 11.11
CA ALA A 180 19.85 -12.44 10.68
C ALA A 180 21.38 -12.63 10.52
N ILE A 181 22.10 -11.63 10.04
CA ILE A 181 23.56 -11.69 9.87
C ILE A 181 24.24 -11.83 11.23
N VAL A 182 23.84 -11.04 12.23
CA VAL A 182 24.43 -11.10 13.59
C VAL A 182 24.30 -12.52 14.17
N VAL A 183 23.16 -13.18 13.98
CA VAL A 183 22.98 -14.56 14.46
C VAL A 183 23.90 -15.52 13.71
N ILE A 184 23.94 -15.46 12.38
CA ILE A 184 24.73 -16.38 11.54
C ILE A 184 26.20 -16.22 11.83
N GLU A 185 26.68 -14.98 11.88
CA GLU A 185 28.13 -14.68 12.17
C GLU A 185 28.52 -15.25 13.51
N ASN A 186 27.70 -15.10 14.53
CA ASN A 186 27.99 -15.63 15.87
C ASN A 186 28.00 -17.18 15.88
N VAL A 187 27.05 -17.81 15.13
CA VAL A 187 27.05 -19.27 14.98
C VAL A 187 28.31 -19.76 14.27
N GLU A 188 28.70 -19.11 13.15
CA GLU A 188 29.90 -19.49 12.40
C GLU A 188 31.20 -19.26 13.24
N ARG A 189 31.21 -18.20 14.06
CA ARG A 189 32.32 -17.97 14.99
C ARG A 189 32.49 -19.13 15.97
N HIS A 190 31.43 -19.58 16.64
CA HIS A 190 31.46 -20.73 17.53
C HIS A 190 31.85 -22.04 16.85
N MET A 191 31.40 -22.23 15.60
CA MET A 191 31.80 -23.39 14.80
C MET A 191 33.28 -23.35 14.45
N ALA A 192 33.84 -22.16 14.15
CA ALA A 192 35.25 -22.02 13.76
C ALA A 192 36.22 -21.99 14.94
N GLU A 193 35.89 -21.26 16.04
CA GLU A 193 36.76 -21.07 17.20
C GLU A 193 36.69 -22.23 18.21
N ASP A 194 35.45 -22.66 18.52
CA ASP A 194 35.20 -23.70 19.53
C ASP A 194 35.15 -25.11 18.94
N GLY A 195 35.11 -25.23 17.59
CA GLY A 195 35.02 -26.51 16.90
C GLY A 195 33.67 -27.25 17.12
N LEU A 196 32.64 -26.52 17.45
CA LEU A 196 31.31 -27.07 17.76
C LEU A 196 30.56 -27.50 16.49
N ASP A 197 29.67 -28.45 16.64
CA ASP A 197 28.74 -28.79 15.61
C ASP A 197 27.69 -27.67 15.43
N PRO A 198 27.02 -27.53 14.28
CA PRO A 198 26.10 -26.43 14.01
C PRO A 198 24.98 -26.25 15.05
N LYS A 199 24.48 -27.36 15.62
CA LYS A 199 23.44 -27.32 16.63
C LYS A 199 23.90 -26.77 17.96
N GLU A 200 25.07 -27.23 18.45
CA GLU A 200 25.64 -26.73 19.69
C GLU A 200 26.14 -25.29 19.56
N ALA A 201 26.79 -24.97 18.42
CA ALA A 201 27.20 -23.62 18.07
C ALA A 201 26.03 -22.65 18.06
N THR A 202 24.86 -23.04 17.44
CA THR A 202 23.67 -22.25 17.44
C THR A 202 23.13 -22.00 18.86
N GLY A 203 23.12 -23.05 19.72
CA GLY A 203 22.67 -22.87 21.10
C GLY A 203 23.48 -21.83 21.84
N ARG A 204 24.82 -21.91 21.77
CA ARG A 204 25.72 -20.93 22.41
C ARG A 204 25.60 -19.53 21.81
N ALA A 205 25.55 -19.43 20.49
CA ALA A 205 25.39 -18.16 19.82
C ALA A 205 24.08 -17.47 20.28
N MET A 206 22.98 -18.22 20.39
CA MET A 206 21.70 -17.65 20.84
C MET A 206 21.75 -17.16 22.29
N ASP A 207 22.46 -17.82 23.19
CA ASP A 207 22.64 -17.32 24.55
C ASP A 207 23.35 -15.97 24.61
N GLU A 208 24.22 -15.68 23.64
CA GLU A 208 24.96 -14.42 23.54
C GLU A 208 24.14 -13.33 22.80
N VAL A 209 23.46 -13.66 21.68
CA VAL A 209 22.92 -12.64 20.80
C VAL A 209 21.42 -12.32 21.03
N GLN A 210 20.66 -13.17 21.75
CA GLN A 210 19.25 -12.91 21.99
C GLN A 210 18.99 -11.56 22.69
N GLY A 211 19.80 -11.21 23.69
CA GLY A 211 19.70 -9.93 24.39
C GLY A 211 19.94 -8.72 23.46
N PRO A 212 21.12 -8.66 22.79
CA PRO A 212 21.40 -7.65 21.78
C PRO A 212 20.34 -7.51 20.69
N VAL A 213 19.86 -8.58 20.07
CA VAL A 213 18.83 -8.53 19.02
C VAL A 213 17.53 -7.90 19.55
N VAL A 214 17.08 -8.32 20.73
CA VAL A 214 15.89 -7.71 21.36
C VAL A 214 16.14 -6.23 21.67
N ALA A 215 17.31 -5.88 22.18
CA ALA A 215 17.66 -4.49 22.50
C ALA A 215 17.68 -3.59 21.24
N ILE A 216 18.23 -4.07 20.12
CA ILE A 216 18.23 -3.37 18.83
C ILE A 216 16.80 -3.13 18.38
N ALA A 217 15.95 -4.15 18.37
CA ALA A 217 14.55 -4.04 17.97
C ALA A 217 13.78 -3.01 18.83
N PHE A 218 13.96 -3.04 20.15
CA PHE A 218 13.37 -2.05 21.05
C PHE A 218 13.90 -0.63 20.81
N THR A 219 15.20 -0.50 20.58
CA THR A 219 15.84 0.80 20.33
C THR A 219 15.25 1.44 19.06
N LEU A 220 15.17 0.68 17.98
CA LEU A 220 14.59 1.16 16.72
C LEU A 220 13.08 1.44 16.86
N ALA A 221 12.33 0.57 17.51
CA ALA A 221 10.92 0.81 17.78
C ALA A 221 10.73 2.08 18.62
N SER A 222 11.58 2.36 19.61
CA SER A 222 11.49 3.57 20.43
C SER A 222 11.73 4.87 19.65
N VAL A 223 12.40 4.81 18.51
CA VAL A 223 12.58 5.95 17.59
C VAL A 223 11.35 6.13 16.70
N PHE A 224 10.80 5.06 16.14
CA PHE A 224 9.72 5.15 15.17
C PHE A 224 8.33 5.25 15.79
N VAL A 225 8.06 4.60 16.92
CA VAL A 225 6.74 4.65 17.59
C VAL A 225 6.32 6.07 17.98
N PRO A 226 7.15 6.97 18.50
CA PRO A 226 6.79 8.36 18.75
C PRO A 226 6.40 9.13 17.48
N VAL A 227 7.04 8.83 16.34
CA VAL A 227 6.70 9.43 15.03
C VAL A 227 5.27 9.06 14.62
N ALA A 228 4.83 7.85 14.95
CA ALA A 228 3.44 7.41 14.72
C ALA A 228 2.42 8.16 15.60
N GLY A 229 2.85 8.78 16.69
CA GLY A 229 2.03 9.61 17.60
C GLY A 229 1.92 11.08 17.21
N LEU A 230 2.58 11.52 16.14
CA LEU A 230 2.47 12.90 15.67
C LEU A 230 1.04 13.23 15.24
N GLY A 231 0.58 14.44 15.57
CA GLY A 231 -0.74 14.93 15.20
C GLY A 231 -0.75 15.66 13.85
N GLY A 232 -1.97 16.00 13.40
CA GLY A 232 -2.19 16.77 12.17
C GLY A 232 -1.94 15.97 10.89
N MET A 233 -1.93 16.66 9.74
CA MET A 233 -1.77 16.04 8.42
C MET A 233 -0.43 15.30 8.29
N THR A 234 0.63 15.85 8.83
CA THR A 234 1.96 15.23 8.87
C THR A 234 1.94 13.91 9.63
N GLY A 235 1.25 13.85 10.76
CA GLY A 235 1.11 12.62 11.54
C GLY A 235 0.35 11.53 10.81
N VAL A 236 -0.72 11.87 10.09
CA VAL A 236 -1.46 10.91 9.27
C VAL A 236 -0.58 10.28 8.20
N LEU A 237 0.25 11.09 7.52
CA LEU A 237 1.18 10.61 6.50
C LEU A 237 2.29 9.72 7.06
N TYR A 238 2.98 10.18 8.12
CA TYR A 238 4.12 9.44 8.66
C TYR A 238 3.75 8.28 9.57
N ARG A 239 2.53 8.22 10.08
CA ARG A 239 2.08 7.16 10.98
C ARG A 239 2.24 5.77 10.35
N GLN A 240 1.74 5.58 9.13
CA GLN A 240 1.82 4.29 8.44
C GLN A 240 3.27 3.92 8.12
N PHE A 241 4.09 4.89 7.68
CA PHE A 241 5.52 4.70 7.44
C PHE A 241 6.27 4.25 8.70
N ALA A 242 6.11 4.99 9.79
CA ALA A 242 6.79 4.70 11.05
C ALA A 242 6.37 3.35 11.66
N LEU A 243 5.07 3.04 11.64
CA LEU A 243 4.58 1.75 12.13
C LEU A 243 4.99 0.60 11.22
N THR A 244 5.09 0.82 9.90
CA THR A 244 5.63 -0.19 8.98
C THR A 244 7.04 -0.61 9.38
N ILE A 245 7.92 0.35 9.64
CA ILE A 245 9.30 0.06 10.07
C ILE A 245 9.31 -0.63 11.44
N ALA A 246 8.57 -0.10 12.41
CA ALA A 246 8.52 -0.68 13.76
C ALA A 246 8.00 -2.13 13.75
N ILE A 247 6.97 -2.43 12.97
CA ILE A 247 6.43 -3.79 12.82
C ILE A 247 7.43 -4.70 12.11
N SER A 248 8.04 -4.23 11.02
CA SER A 248 9.05 -5.00 10.29
C SER A 248 10.23 -5.37 11.19
N MET A 249 10.69 -4.44 12.04
CA MET A 249 11.75 -4.68 12.99
C MET A 249 11.35 -5.69 14.08
N ALA A 250 10.14 -5.59 14.62
CA ALA A 250 9.64 -6.56 15.59
C ALA A 250 9.56 -7.97 15.00
N LEU A 251 9.09 -8.08 13.76
CA LEU A 251 9.01 -9.34 13.02
C LEU A 251 10.41 -9.85 12.65
N SER A 252 11.34 -8.95 12.30
CA SER A 252 12.74 -9.30 12.06
C SER A 252 13.38 -9.95 13.28
N ALA A 253 13.28 -9.29 14.43
CA ALA A 253 13.78 -9.85 15.69
C ALA A 253 13.15 -11.20 16.02
N PHE A 254 11.84 -11.34 15.81
CA PHE A 254 11.14 -12.62 16.00
C PHE A 254 11.69 -13.71 15.06
N VAL A 255 11.90 -13.41 13.78
CA VAL A 255 12.47 -14.33 12.79
C VAL A 255 13.92 -14.66 13.11
N ALA A 256 14.72 -13.64 13.52
CA ALA A 256 16.12 -13.83 13.91
C ALA A 256 16.28 -14.71 15.17
N LEU A 257 15.30 -14.67 16.08
CA LEU A 257 15.32 -15.48 17.29
C LEU A 257 14.67 -16.86 17.13
N THR A 258 13.98 -17.12 16.03
CA THR A 258 13.27 -18.40 15.82
C THR A 258 13.68 -19.12 14.55
N LEU A 259 13.38 -18.55 13.38
CA LEU A 259 13.66 -19.18 12.10
C LEU A 259 15.15 -19.22 11.78
N THR A 260 15.88 -18.13 11.99
CA THR A 260 17.31 -18.05 11.68
C THR A 260 18.13 -19.10 12.43
N PRO A 261 18.01 -19.27 13.77
CA PRO A 261 18.75 -20.33 14.48
C PRO A 261 18.31 -21.73 14.06
N ALA A 262 17.03 -21.95 13.76
CA ALA A 262 16.57 -23.25 13.25
C ALA A 262 17.21 -23.60 11.89
N LEU A 263 17.36 -22.60 11.00
CA LEU A 263 18.05 -22.75 9.74
C LEU A 263 19.56 -22.94 9.92
N CYS A 264 20.21 -22.20 10.84
CA CYS A 264 21.63 -22.39 11.16
C CYS A 264 21.91 -23.82 11.61
N ALA A 265 21.13 -24.32 12.57
CA ALA A 265 21.28 -25.68 13.09
C ALA A 265 21.07 -26.79 12.04
N THR A 266 20.33 -26.52 10.97
CA THR A 266 19.95 -27.53 9.96
C THR A 266 20.71 -27.41 8.65
N LEU A 267 21.05 -26.19 8.20
CA LEU A 267 21.66 -25.96 6.88
C LEU A 267 23.20 -25.84 6.94
N LEU A 268 23.76 -25.36 8.05
CA LEU A 268 25.21 -25.23 8.19
C LEU A 268 25.85 -26.61 8.33
N LYS A 269 27.08 -26.73 7.84
CA LYS A 269 27.89 -27.95 7.99
C LYS A 269 29.03 -27.74 8.97
N PRO A 270 29.41 -28.79 9.74
CA PRO A 270 30.59 -28.74 10.58
C PRO A 270 31.82 -28.35 9.75
N HIS A 271 32.67 -27.47 10.30
CA HIS A 271 33.96 -27.19 9.70
C HIS A 271 34.84 -28.44 9.83
N THR A 272 35.23 -29.03 8.72
CA THR A 272 36.25 -30.08 8.72
C THR A 272 37.62 -29.40 8.88
N PRO A 273 38.48 -29.85 9.80
CA PRO A 273 39.77 -29.18 10.09
C PRO A 273 40.77 -29.10 8.93
N ASN A 274 40.40 -29.59 7.74
CA ASN A 274 41.31 -29.70 6.59
C ASN A 274 41.04 -28.67 5.46
N GLU A 275 40.01 -27.84 5.56
CA GLU A 275 39.70 -26.86 4.48
C GLU A 275 40.46 -25.52 4.63
N ASN A 276 41.10 -25.26 5.78
CA ASN A 276 41.79 -24.00 6.02
C ASN A 276 43.26 -23.95 5.54
N LYS A 277 43.76 -24.89 4.74
CA LYS A 277 45.15 -24.85 4.24
C LYS A 277 45.29 -24.31 2.80
N ASP A 278 44.24 -24.14 2.03
CA ASP A 278 44.32 -23.77 0.60
C ASP A 278 43.76 -22.39 0.23
N SER A 279 43.36 -21.55 1.21
CA SER A 279 42.87 -20.20 0.88
C SER A 279 43.77 -19.06 1.31
N THR A 280 45.13 -19.29 1.19
CA THR A 280 46.09 -18.20 1.29
C THR A 280 46.77 -18.01 -0.06
N ILE A 281 46.11 -17.29 -0.95
CA ILE A 281 46.75 -16.53 -2.03
C ILE A 281 46.04 -15.18 -2.13
#